data_3b3d9da9d0461c08c8107912448ea4f5
#
_entry.id   3b3d9da9d0461c08c8107912448ea4f5
#
_cell.length_a   1.000
_cell.length_b   1.000
_cell.length_c   1.000
_cell.angle_alpha   90.00
_cell.angle_beta   90.00
_cell.angle_gamma   90.00
#
_symmetry.space_group_name_H-M   'P 1'
#
loop_
_entity.id
_entity.type
_entity.pdbx_description
1 polymer ?
#
loop_
_entity_poly.entity_id
_entity_poly.type
_entity_poly.pdbx_seq_one_letter_code
_entity_poly.pdbx_strand_id
1 'polypeptide(L)'
;HEAAKRIDPTRFTHYHFSDAPVSSDILGGGISKNGNPNVSGRYNTMRDIEIIAASDDPRPYMINEYAHAMGNGMGNLKEYVEAFYTHPWLIGGTIWDWVDQSVVKSVGDSTLYAMQIPAGERAAALAECRKVDGQYFAAYGGDFADRPTDLNFCINGVMQADLKESAKSNEVRKVYQNIEFFDRGIAHDGSIEVWNKFFFTDLVDFDFVWEL
;
A
#
# COMPACT_ATOMS: atom_id res chain seq x y z
N HIS A 1 23.95 -0.42 5.92
CA HIS A 1 23.70 -1.88 5.85
C HIS A 1 24.75 -2.67 6.64
N GLU A 2 26.04 -2.49 6.37
CA GLU A 2 27.12 -3.22 7.09
C GLU A 2 27.06 -3.06 8.59
N ALA A 3 26.74 -1.85 9.11
CA ALA A 3 26.59 -1.63 10.54
C ALA A 3 25.39 -2.40 11.11
N ALA A 4 24.28 -2.44 10.40
CA ALA A 4 23.11 -3.23 10.79
C ALA A 4 23.43 -4.74 10.80
N LYS A 5 24.11 -5.23 9.77
CA LYS A 5 24.52 -6.62 9.67
C LYS A 5 25.52 -7.06 10.76
N ARG A 6 26.33 -6.14 11.27
CA ARG A 6 27.21 -6.45 12.42
C ARG A 6 26.42 -6.63 13.72
N ILE A 7 25.27 -5.98 13.84
CA ILE A 7 24.38 -6.07 15.02
C ILE A 7 23.49 -7.30 14.91
N ASP A 8 22.83 -7.46 13.75
CA ASP A 8 21.93 -8.58 13.48
C ASP A 8 22.14 -9.08 12.03
N PRO A 9 22.91 -10.14 11.81
CA PRO A 9 23.15 -10.70 10.49
C PRO A 9 21.95 -11.47 9.91
N THR A 10 20.93 -11.76 10.72
CA THR A 10 19.77 -12.56 10.31
C THR A 10 18.70 -11.75 9.57
N ARG A 11 18.71 -10.43 9.73
CA ARG A 11 17.73 -9.54 9.08
C ARG A 11 18.18 -9.12 7.70
N PHE A 12 17.25 -9.15 6.74
CA PHE A 12 17.49 -8.58 5.42
C PHE A 12 17.62 -7.05 5.49
N THR A 13 18.52 -6.51 4.68
CA THR A 13 18.72 -5.07 4.55
C THR A 13 18.09 -4.56 3.27
N HIS A 14 17.44 -3.41 3.37
CA HIS A 14 16.79 -2.71 2.28
C HIS A 14 16.98 -1.21 2.41
N TYR A 15 17.03 -0.49 1.30
CA TYR A 15 17.13 0.97 1.29
C TYR A 15 16.40 1.58 0.10
N HIS A 16 15.59 2.57 0.40
CA HIS A 16 14.61 3.15 -0.50
C HIS A 16 15.19 3.91 -1.70
N PHE A 17 16.29 4.63 -1.52
CA PHE A 17 16.86 5.52 -2.56
C PHE A 17 18.09 4.97 -3.27
N SER A 18 18.30 3.69 -3.22
CA SER A 18 19.60 3.22 -3.62
C SER A 18 19.77 3.07 -5.13
N ASP A 19 20.90 3.53 -5.62
CA ASP A 19 21.52 3.01 -6.82
C ASP A 19 22.04 1.58 -6.55
N ALA A 20 21.15 0.70 -6.04
CA ALA A 20 21.40 -0.70 -5.70
C ALA A 20 22.74 -0.92 -4.95
N PRO A 21 22.91 -0.44 -3.71
CA PRO A 21 24.16 -0.68 -3.00
C PRO A 21 24.42 -2.18 -2.92
N VAL A 22 25.66 -2.56 -3.14
CA VAL A 22 26.12 -3.96 -3.08
C VAL A 22 25.74 -4.65 -1.75
N SER A 23 25.62 -3.84 -0.70
CA SER A 23 25.27 -4.29 0.66
C SER A 23 23.75 -4.50 0.90
N SER A 24 22.89 -4.21 -0.08
CA SER A 24 21.44 -4.40 0.07
C SER A 24 21.04 -5.83 -0.30
N ASP A 25 20.34 -6.52 0.58
CA ASP A 25 19.79 -7.84 0.30
C ASP A 25 18.54 -7.78 -0.58
N ILE A 26 17.75 -6.72 -0.41
CA ILE A 26 16.53 -6.46 -1.17
C ILE A 26 16.71 -5.15 -1.94
N LEU A 27 16.45 -5.17 -3.22
CA LEU A 27 16.53 -4.00 -4.07
C LEU A 27 15.32 -3.08 -3.91
N GLY A 28 15.56 -1.78 -3.95
CA GLY A 28 14.53 -0.73 -3.97
C GLY A 28 14.85 0.34 -5.01
N GLY A 29 15.50 -0.01 -6.09
CA GLY A 29 15.94 0.88 -7.17
C GLY A 29 17.25 0.43 -7.80
N GLY A 30 17.79 1.23 -8.70
CA GLY A 30 19.09 1.00 -9.31
C GLY A 30 19.15 -0.13 -10.34
N ILE A 31 18.03 -0.69 -10.75
CA ILE A 31 18.01 -1.69 -11.80
C ILE A 31 18.10 -1.03 -13.16
N SER A 32 19.03 -1.50 -13.97
CA SER A 32 19.19 -1.10 -15.36
C SER A 32 19.45 -2.36 -16.20
N LYS A 33 18.84 -2.40 -17.37
CA LYS A 33 19.08 -3.47 -18.34
C LYS A 33 19.35 -2.88 -19.72
N ASN A 34 20.44 -3.32 -20.34
CA ASN A 34 20.78 -2.98 -21.74
C ASN A 34 20.77 -1.47 -22.05
N GLY A 35 21.27 -0.63 -21.14
CA GLY A 35 21.31 0.82 -21.32
C GLY A 35 19.98 1.54 -21.04
N ASN A 36 18.96 0.84 -20.54
CA ASN A 36 17.76 1.49 -20.03
C ASN A 36 18.10 2.33 -18.79
N PRO A 37 17.35 3.42 -18.54
CA PRO A 37 17.56 4.23 -17.35
C PRO A 37 17.35 3.38 -16.08
N ASN A 38 18.04 3.72 -15.03
CA ASN A 38 17.84 3.12 -13.73
C ASN A 38 16.36 3.26 -13.30
N VAL A 39 15.78 2.15 -12.89
CA VAL A 39 14.42 2.12 -12.37
C VAL A 39 14.43 2.64 -10.94
N SER A 40 13.55 3.59 -10.64
CA SER A 40 13.35 4.12 -9.28
C SER A 40 12.80 3.04 -8.35
N GLY A 41 13.04 3.16 -7.06
CA GLY A 41 12.46 2.29 -6.03
C GLY A 41 11.02 2.62 -5.65
N ARG A 42 10.40 3.58 -6.31
CA ARG A 42 9.04 4.04 -6.00
C ARG A 42 8.30 4.50 -7.25
N TYR A 43 6.97 4.39 -7.19
CA TYR A 43 6.05 4.82 -8.26
C TYR A 43 6.45 4.29 -9.64
N ASN A 44 6.93 3.05 -9.66
CA ASN A 44 7.27 2.36 -10.88
C ASN A 44 6.05 2.26 -11.80
N THR A 45 6.24 2.52 -13.08
CA THR A 45 5.22 2.26 -14.10
C THR A 45 5.17 0.77 -14.42
N MET A 46 4.12 0.31 -15.10
CA MET A 46 4.06 -1.08 -15.56
C MET A 46 5.23 -1.42 -16.50
N ARG A 47 5.72 -0.46 -17.26
CA ARG A 47 6.95 -0.63 -18.06
C ARG A 47 8.19 -0.86 -17.19
N ASP A 48 8.29 -0.16 -16.07
CA ASP A 48 9.40 -0.38 -15.12
C ASP A 48 9.32 -1.76 -14.50
N ILE A 49 8.11 -2.26 -14.23
CA ILE A 49 7.87 -3.63 -13.76
C ILE A 49 8.40 -4.66 -14.75
N GLU A 50 8.18 -4.48 -16.05
CA GLU A 50 8.73 -5.35 -17.09
C GLU A 50 10.27 -5.33 -17.10
N ILE A 51 10.90 -4.16 -16.89
CA ILE A 51 12.35 -4.03 -16.80
C ILE A 51 12.87 -4.76 -15.57
N ILE A 52 12.22 -4.61 -14.43
CA ILE A 52 12.56 -5.29 -13.18
C ILE A 52 12.44 -6.80 -13.35
N ALA A 53 11.33 -7.27 -13.88
CA ALA A 53 11.05 -8.68 -14.11
C ALA A 53 12.07 -9.34 -15.07
N ALA A 54 12.63 -8.56 -15.99
CA ALA A 54 13.64 -9.00 -16.93
C ALA A 54 15.09 -8.77 -16.46
N SER A 55 15.29 -8.33 -15.22
CA SER A 55 16.62 -8.11 -14.63
C SER A 55 17.36 -9.41 -14.40
N ASP A 56 18.68 -9.37 -14.55
CA ASP A 56 19.60 -10.49 -14.24
C ASP A 56 20.12 -10.41 -12.79
N ASP A 57 19.71 -9.40 -12.01
CA ASP A 57 20.09 -9.30 -10.60
C ASP A 57 19.35 -10.39 -9.79
N PRO A 58 20.07 -11.24 -9.04
CA PRO A 58 19.46 -12.34 -8.32
C PRO A 58 18.71 -11.92 -7.04
N ARG A 59 18.81 -10.66 -6.67
CA ARG A 59 18.17 -10.15 -5.45
C ARG A 59 16.70 -9.82 -5.68
N PRO A 60 15.82 -10.07 -4.69
CA PRO A 60 14.43 -9.66 -4.79
C PRO A 60 14.29 -8.15 -4.84
N TYR A 61 13.23 -7.68 -5.48
CA TYR A 61 12.90 -6.27 -5.64
C TYR A 61 11.60 -5.94 -4.90
N MET A 62 11.62 -4.86 -4.12
CA MET A 62 10.46 -4.30 -3.43
C MET A 62 10.20 -2.88 -3.90
N ILE A 63 8.97 -2.55 -4.26
CA ILE A 63 8.56 -1.19 -4.58
C ILE A 63 8.24 -0.46 -3.27
N ASN A 64 9.09 0.47 -2.87
CA ASN A 64 8.97 1.14 -1.57
C ASN A 64 7.70 1.98 -1.42
N GLU A 65 7.29 2.62 -2.51
CA GLU A 65 6.05 3.38 -2.59
C GLU A 65 5.41 3.15 -3.96
N TYR A 66 4.13 2.76 -3.98
CA TYR A 66 3.37 2.61 -5.21
C TYR A 66 1.90 2.93 -4.97
N ALA A 67 1.11 2.97 -6.04
CA ALA A 67 -0.33 3.18 -5.97
C ALA A 67 -0.70 4.41 -5.12
N HIS A 68 -0.09 5.57 -5.42
CA HIS A 68 -0.35 6.84 -4.70
C HIS A 68 -1.84 7.13 -4.62
N ALA A 69 -2.38 7.14 -3.40
CA ALA A 69 -3.83 7.12 -3.17
C ALA A 69 -4.47 8.52 -3.10
N MET A 70 -3.76 9.58 -3.48
CA MET A 70 -4.29 10.94 -3.50
C MET A 70 -5.38 11.10 -4.58
N GLY A 71 -6.49 11.74 -4.23
CA GLY A 71 -7.59 12.00 -5.15
C GLY A 71 -8.19 10.71 -5.74
N ASN A 72 -8.23 10.62 -7.06
CA ASN A 72 -8.66 9.43 -7.81
C ASN A 72 -7.49 8.47 -8.12
N GLY A 73 -6.48 8.47 -7.28
CA GLY A 73 -5.30 7.63 -7.43
C GLY A 73 -5.57 6.13 -7.31
N MET A 74 -4.49 5.37 -7.37
CA MET A 74 -4.40 3.92 -7.33
C MET A 74 -4.79 3.20 -8.65
N GLY A 75 -4.56 3.83 -9.78
CA GLY A 75 -4.66 3.14 -11.07
C GLY A 75 -3.70 1.94 -11.15
N ASN A 76 -4.10 0.91 -11.88
CA ASN A 76 -3.33 -0.33 -12.11
C ASN A 76 -3.00 -1.14 -10.84
N LEU A 77 -3.73 -0.97 -9.73
CA LEU A 77 -3.45 -1.72 -8.50
C LEU A 77 -3.48 -3.22 -8.72
N LYS A 78 -4.46 -3.69 -9.49
CA LYS A 78 -4.61 -5.11 -9.83
C LYS A 78 -3.39 -5.63 -10.60
N GLU A 79 -2.95 -4.91 -11.62
CA GLU A 79 -1.84 -5.30 -12.47
C GLU A 79 -0.51 -5.35 -11.69
N TYR A 80 -0.29 -4.44 -10.74
CA TYR A 80 0.86 -4.49 -9.85
C TYR A 80 0.82 -5.76 -8.98
N VAL A 81 -0.31 -6.05 -8.36
CA VAL A 81 -0.43 -7.22 -7.48
C VAL A 81 -0.33 -8.51 -8.28
N GLU A 82 -0.90 -8.60 -9.47
CA GLU A 82 -0.71 -9.74 -10.39
C GLU A 82 0.77 -9.92 -10.74
N ALA A 83 1.51 -8.84 -11.01
CA ALA A 83 2.94 -8.90 -11.26
C ALA A 83 3.73 -9.45 -10.06
N PHE A 84 3.35 -9.09 -8.82
CA PHE A 84 3.98 -9.63 -7.60
C PHE A 84 3.79 -11.15 -7.46
N TYR A 85 2.68 -11.69 -7.93
CA TYR A 85 2.45 -13.15 -7.91
C TYR A 85 3.08 -13.89 -9.10
N THR A 86 3.29 -13.22 -10.23
CA THR A 86 3.78 -13.86 -11.45
C THR A 86 5.29 -13.78 -11.63
N HIS A 87 5.94 -12.79 -11.00
CA HIS A 87 7.38 -12.60 -11.11
C HIS A 87 8.09 -12.91 -9.79
N PRO A 88 8.88 -13.98 -9.71
CA PRO A 88 9.44 -14.45 -8.44
C PRO A 88 10.41 -13.45 -7.77
N TRP A 89 10.91 -12.48 -8.51
CA TRP A 89 11.81 -11.46 -7.98
C TRP A 89 11.07 -10.21 -7.45
N LEU A 90 9.80 -10.04 -7.78
CA LEU A 90 8.97 -8.96 -7.25
C LEU A 90 8.29 -9.42 -5.97
N ILE A 91 8.80 -9.00 -4.82
CA ILE A 91 8.27 -9.44 -3.52
C ILE A 91 7.16 -8.57 -2.97
N GLY A 92 6.77 -7.54 -3.68
CA GLY A 92 5.65 -6.65 -3.32
C GLY A 92 6.00 -5.18 -3.30
N GLY A 93 5.12 -4.42 -2.69
CA GLY A 93 5.26 -2.98 -2.53
C GLY A 93 4.41 -2.44 -1.39
N THR A 94 4.65 -1.17 -1.02
CA THR A 94 3.87 -0.47 0.00
C THR A 94 3.05 0.65 -0.63
N ILE A 95 1.73 0.58 -0.44
CA ILE A 95 0.81 1.62 -0.93
C ILE A 95 1.12 2.94 -0.21
N TRP A 96 1.21 4.03 -0.94
CA TRP A 96 1.32 5.37 -0.40
C TRP A 96 -0.01 6.12 -0.55
N ASP A 97 -0.77 6.29 0.51
CA ASP A 97 -0.57 5.89 1.90
C ASP A 97 -1.80 5.14 2.43
N TRP A 98 -1.70 4.56 3.64
CA TRP A 98 -2.84 3.82 4.21
C TRP A 98 -3.92 4.75 4.76
N VAL A 99 -3.54 5.79 5.49
CA VAL A 99 -4.46 6.77 6.08
C VAL A 99 -4.05 8.16 5.64
N ASP A 100 -5.00 9.01 5.31
CA ASP A 100 -4.72 10.44 5.08
C ASP A 100 -3.86 11.00 6.21
N GLN A 101 -2.77 11.66 5.86
CA GLN A 101 -1.84 12.31 6.80
C GLN A 101 -2.38 13.68 7.26
N SER A 102 -3.62 13.98 6.97
CA SER A 102 -4.29 15.20 7.37
C SER A 102 -4.72 15.16 8.84
N VAL A 103 -4.97 16.33 9.39
CA VAL A 103 -5.49 16.50 10.73
C VAL A 103 -7.01 16.58 10.68
N VAL A 104 -7.70 15.83 11.53
CA VAL A 104 -9.15 15.99 11.68
C VAL A 104 -9.42 17.25 12.50
N LYS A 105 -10.03 18.26 11.87
CA LYS A 105 -10.37 19.54 12.49
C LYS A 105 -11.87 19.74 12.48
N SER A 106 -12.46 20.13 13.61
CA SER A 106 -13.85 20.55 13.65
C SER A 106 -14.00 21.99 13.15
N VAL A 107 -15.20 22.34 12.70
CA VAL A 107 -15.51 23.69 12.27
C VAL A 107 -15.40 24.69 13.45
N GLY A 108 -15.54 24.23 14.68
CA GLY A 108 -15.43 25.02 15.92
C GLY A 108 -14.04 25.01 16.59
N ASP A 109 -12.95 24.71 15.83
CA ASP A 109 -11.54 24.72 16.27
C ASP A 109 -10.98 23.49 16.99
N SER A 110 -11.78 22.44 17.23
CA SER A 110 -11.21 21.18 17.76
C SER A 110 -10.30 20.53 16.71
N THR A 111 -9.06 20.19 17.10
CA THR A 111 -8.08 19.59 16.21
C THR A 111 -7.60 18.27 16.78
N LEU A 112 -7.63 17.21 15.98
CA LEU A 112 -7.13 15.90 16.32
C LEU A 112 -6.10 15.42 15.29
N TYR A 113 -4.95 14.95 15.77
CA TYR A 113 -3.92 14.30 14.97
C TYR A 113 -4.16 12.79 15.00
N ALA A 114 -4.93 12.27 14.07
CA ALA A 114 -5.34 10.86 14.06
C ALA A 114 -4.15 9.90 14.17
N MET A 115 -3.04 10.20 13.52
CA MET A 115 -1.81 9.39 13.57
C MET A 115 -1.11 9.42 14.92
N GLN A 116 -1.29 10.48 15.70
CA GLN A 116 -0.65 10.65 17.02
C GLN A 116 -1.49 10.07 18.17
N ILE A 117 -2.77 9.76 17.92
CA ILE A 117 -3.65 9.17 18.92
C ILE A 117 -3.44 7.65 18.94
N PRO A 118 -3.24 7.04 20.12
CA PRO A 118 -3.16 5.58 20.23
C PRO A 118 -4.36 4.89 19.59
N ALA A 119 -4.11 3.78 18.89
CA ALA A 119 -5.13 3.11 18.07
C ALA A 119 -6.43 2.79 18.86
N GLY A 120 -6.30 2.37 20.13
CA GLY A 120 -7.46 2.07 20.99
C GLY A 120 -8.30 3.29 21.39
N GLU A 121 -7.76 4.51 21.25
CA GLU A 121 -8.40 5.76 21.68
C GLU A 121 -8.98 6.56 20.48
N ARG A 122 -8.56 6.25 19.24
CA ARG A 122 -8.92 7.02 18.05
C ARG A 122 -10.41 7.15 17.84
N ALA A 123 -11.14 6.06 17.96
CA ALA A 123 -12.59 6.05 17.75
C ALA A 123 -13.32 6.94 18.76
N ALA A 124 -12.90 6.90 20.04
CA ALA A 124 -13.47 7.73 21.09
C ALA A 124 -13.15 9.22 20.88
N ALA A 125 -11.90 9.55 20.54
CA ALA A 125 -11.46 10.92 20.28
C ALA A 125 -12.19 11.54 19.06
N LEU A 126 -12.33 10.78 17.97
CA LEU A 126 -13.08 11.21 16.79
C LEU A 126 -14.59 11.36 17.08
N ALA A 127 -15.16 10.47 17.88
CA ALA A 127 -16.56 10.57 18.30
C ALA A 127 -16.81 11.80 19.17
N GLU A 128 -15.86 12.18 20.03
CA GLU A 128 -15.94 13.39 20.84
C GLU A 128 -15.86 14.65 19.99
N CYS A 129 -14.94 14.70 19.02
CA CYS A 129 -14.86 15.81 18.05
C CYS A 129 -16.19 16.02 17.31
N ARG A 130 -16.83 14.93 16.90
CA ARG A 130 -18.15 14.99 16.22
C ARG A 130 -19.27 15.49 17.13
N LYS A 131 -19.21 15.17 18.43
CA LYS A 131 -20.24 15.61 19.40
C LYS A 131 -20.18 17.10 19.68
N VAL A 132 -18.97 17.69 19.68
CA VAL A 132 -18.79 19.11 20.04
C VAL A 132 -19.45 20.02 19.00
N ASP A 133 -19.20 19.80 17.71
CA ASP A 133 -19.63 20.74 16.66
C ASP A 133 -20.50 20.09 15.56
N GLY A 134 -20.65 18.79 15.58
CA GLY A 134 -21.41 18.03 14.57
C GLY A 134 -20.80 18.01 13.16
N GLN A 135 -19.71 18.75 12.91
CA GLN A 135 -19.01 18.86 11.65
C GLN A 135 -17.50 18.85 11.83
N TYR A 136 -16.81 18.20 10.94
CA TYR A 136 -15.34 18.15 10.90
C TYR A 136 -14.87 17.94 9.45
N PHE A 137 -13.61 18.23 9.19
CA PHE A 137 -12.99 18.05 7.88
C PHE A 137 -11.53 17.62 8.03
N ALA A 138 -10.97 17.06 6.95
CA ALA A 138 -9.56 16.73 6.85
C ALA A 138 -8.78 18.01 6.52
N ALA A 139 -8.05 18.53 7.49
CA ALA A 139 -7.29 19.77 7.39
C ALA A 139 -5.82 19.52 7.04
N TYR A 140 -5.20 20.45 6.37
CA TYR A 140 -3.77 20.50 6.10
C TYR A 140 -3.15 21.75 6.76
N GLY A 141 -1.81 21.92 6.72
CA GLY A 141 -1.13 23.03 7.38
C GLY A 141 -1.67 24.42 7.03
N GLY A 142 -2.12 24.64 5.79
CA GLY A 142 -2.72 25.89 5.37
C GLY A 142 -4.01 26.27 6.11
N ASP A 143 -4.78 25.30 6.61
CA ASP A 143 -5.97 25.53 7.43
C ASP A 143 -5.60 26.00 8.85
N PHE A 144 -4.33 25.93 9.21
CA PHE A 144 -3.73 26.44 10.44
C PHE A 144 -2.85 27.69 10.20
N ALA A 145 -2.97 28.30 9.02
CA ALA A 145 -2.15 29.43 8.59
C ALA A 145 -0.65 29.14 8.42
N ASP A 146 -0.22 27.89 8.36
CA ASP A 146 1.15 27.51 8.08
C ASP A 146 1.58 27.94 6.67
N ARG A 147 2.81 28.41 6.54
CA ARG A 147 3.41 28.81 5.25
C ARG A 147 4.92 28.60 5.28
N PRO A 148 5.53 28.02 4.22
CA PRO A 148 4.87 27.44 3.03
C PRO A 148 4.12 26.14 3.35
N THR A 149 3.24 25.69 2.46
CA THR A 149 2.54 24.40 2.54
C THR A 149 2.52 23.72 1.18
N ASP A 150 2.43 22.39 1.18
CA ASP A 150 2.20 21.59 -0.02
C ASP A 150 0.69 21.36 -0.31
N LEU A 151 -0.14 22.26 0.20
CA LEU A 151 -1.61 22.20 0.08
C LEU A 151 -2.15 20.86 0.61
N ASN A 152 -3.10 20.26 -0.11
CA ASN A 152 -3.74 19.01 0.26
C ASN A 152 -2.92 17.75 -0.05
N PHE A 153 -1.61 17.88 -0.27
CA PHE A 153 -0.76 16.73 -0.62
C PHE A 153 -0.66 15.66 0.48
N CYS A 154 -1.00 16.03 1.71
CA CYS A 154 -1.13 15.11 2.85
C CYS A 154 -2.44 14.29 2.85
N ILE A 155 -3.40 14.61 1.96
CA ILE A 155 -4.67 13.86 1.80
C ILE A 155 -4.46 12.79 0.72
N ASN A 156 -3.74 11.75 1.07
CA ASN A 156 -3.21 10.74 0.16
C ASN A 156 -3.45 9.29 0.61
N GLY A 157 -4.38 9.10 1.55
CA GLY A 157 -4.69 7.80 2.12
C GLY A 157 -5.71 6.97 1.32
N VAL A 158 -5.62 5.65 1.48
CA VAL A 158 -6.68 4.70 1.14
C VAL A 158 -7.88 4.92 2.06
N MET A 159 -7.60 5.16 3.34
CA MET A 159 -8.57 5.52 4.36
C MET A 159 -8.55 7.02 4.59
N GLN A 160 -9.69 7.58 4.96
CA GLN A 160 -9.77 8.99 5.35
C GLN A 160 -9.09 9.24 6.72
N ALA A 161 -8.78 10.50 7.03
CA ALA A 161 -8.15 10.91 8.29
C ALA A 161 -8.93 10.47 9.55
N ASP A 162 -10.25 10.36 9.45
CA ASP A 162 -11.13 9.88 10.51
C ASP A 162 -11.33 8.35 10.50
N LEU A 163 -10.48 7.63 9.76
CA LEU A 163 -10.48 6.18 9.59
C LEU A 163 -11.72 5.62 8.88
N LYS A 164 -12.49 6.47 8.20
CA LYS A 164 -13.55 5.98 7.32
C LYS A 164 -12.99 5.38 6.05
N GLU A 165 -13.70 4.38 5.57
CA GLU A 165 -13.43 3.78 4.28
C GLU A 165 -13.72 4.78 3.14
N SER A 166 -12.87 4.74 2.12
CA SER A 166 -13.09 5.42 0.85
C SER A 166 -13.42 4.39 -0.25
N ALA A 167 -13.76 4.86 -1.44
CA ALA A 167 -13.93 3.96 -2.58
C ALA A 167 -12.67 3.13 -2.88
N LYS A 168 -11.48 3.67 -2.57
CA LYS A 168 -10.19 3.02 -2.75
C LYS A 168 -10.01 1.80 -1.84
N SER A 169 -10.57 1.82 -0.63
CA SER A 169 -10.47 0.70 0.31
C SER A 169 -11.15 -0.57 -0.21
N ASN A 170 -12.23 -0.41 -0.99
CA ASN A 170 -12.90 -1.54 -1.63
C ASN A 170 -12.04 -2.18 -2.72
N GLU A 171 -11.35 -1.36 -3.52
CA GLU A 171 -10.39 -1.84 -4.53
C GLU A 171 -9.24 -2.59 -3.86
N VAL A 172 -8.64 -2.01 -2.81
CA VAL A 172 -7.58 -2.68 -2.05
C VAL A 172 -8.08 -4.01 -1.48
N ARG A 173 -9.24 -4.04 -0.85
CA ARG A 173 -9.83 -5.26 -0.30
C ARG A 173 -10.00 -6.33 -1.36
N LYS A 174 -10.47 -5.96 -2.55
CA LYS A 174 -10.66 -6.91 -3.66
C LYS A 174 -9.33 -7.42 -4.21
N VAL A 175 -8.38 -6.54 -4.45
CA VAL A 175 -7.12 -6.90 -5.09
C VAL A 175 -6.21 -7.70 -4.15
N TYR A 176 -6.22 -7.38 -2.86
CA TYR A 176 -5.41 -8.06 -1.83
C TYR A 176 -6.08 -9.27 -1.18
N GLN A 177 -7.27 -9.67 -1.65
CA GLN A 177 -7.90 -10.89 -1.12
C GLN A 177 -6.97 -12.10 -1.33
N ASN A 178 -6.87 -12.94 -0.30
CA ASN A 178 -5.98 -14.11 -0.32
C ASN A 178 -6.63 -15.36 -0.92
N ILE A 179 -7.92 -15.34 -1.16
CA ILE A 179 -8.66 -16.42 -1.83
C ILE A 179 -9.36 -15.81 -3.04
N GLU A 180 -9.09 -16.35 -4.21
CA GLU A 180 -9.68 -15.86 -5.46
C GLU A 180 -10.50 -16.96 -6.12
N PHE A 181 -11.64 -16.57 -6.69
CA PHE A 181 -12.58 -17.47 -7.34
C PHE A 181 -12.67 -17.15 -8.83
N PHE A 182 -12.60 -18.17 -9.66
CA PHE A 182 -12.77 -18.05 -11.10
C PHE A 182 -13.93 -18.92 -11.56
N ASP A 183 -14.83 -18.33 -12.36
CA ASP A 183 -15.84 -19.08 -13.08
C ASP A 183 -15.16 -19.92 -14.17
N ARG A 184 -15.28 -21.24 -14.07
CA ARG A 184 -14.77 -22.19 -15.06
C ARG A 184 -15.88 -22.92 -15.79
N GLY A 185 -17.12 -22.70 -15.39
CA GLY A 185 -18.27 -23.35 -16.01
C GLY A 185 -19.50 -23.42 -15.09
N ILE A 186 -19.69 -22.42 -14.23
CA ILE A 186 -20.86 -22.40 -13.29
C ILE A 186 -22.17 -22.66 -14.02
N ALA A 187 -22.37 -22.06 -15.21
CA ALA A 187 -23.59 -22.21 -15.98
C ALA A 187 -23.73 -23.60 -16.67
N HIS A 188 -22.67 -24.39 -16.74
CA HIS A 188 -22.64 -25.67 -17.45
C HIS A 188 -22.61 -26.87 -16.50
N ASP A 189 -21.63 -26.89 -15.58
CA ASP A 189 -21.36 -28.05 -14.71
C ASP A 189 -21.16 -27.64 -13.24
N GLY A 190 -21.31 -26.34 -12.93
CA GLY A 190 -21.11 -25.81 -11.59
C GLY A 190 -19.65 -25.64 -11.18
N SER A 191 -18.70 -25.66 -12.14
CA SER A 191 -17.28 -25.63 -11.82
C SER A 191 -16.82 -24.23 -11.41
N ILE A 192 -16.14 -24.15 -10.26
CA ILE A 192 -15.46 -22.97 -9.76
C ILE A 192 -14.01 -23.36 -9.44
N GLU A 193 -13.07 -22.58 -9.95
CA GLU A 193 -11.67 -22.69 -9.52
C GLU A 193 -11.41 -21.77 -8.34
N VAL A 194 -10.75 -22.29 -7.31
CA VAL A 194 -10.35 -21.53 -6.13
C VAL A 194 -8.83 -21.45 -6.09
N TRP A 195 -8.31 -20.23 -6.11
CA TRP A 195 -6.89 -19.98 -5.98
C TRP A 195 -6.56 -19.53 -4.55
N ASN A 196 -5.76 -20.36 -3.86
CA ASN A 196 -5.17 -20.01 -2.56
C ASN A 196 -3.92 -19.15 -2.78
N LYS A 197 -4.02 -17.87 -2.44
CA LYS A 197 -2.91 -16.90 -2.54
C LYS A 197 -2.15 -16.72 -1.22
N PHE A 198 -2.54 -17.43 -0.17
CA PHE A 198 -1.75 -17.45 1.07
C PHE A 198 -0.43 -18.17 0.86
N PHE A 199 0.64 -17.66 1.46
CA PHE A 199 1.96 -18.31 1.42
C PHE A 199 2.13 -19.40 2.49
N PHE A 200 1.40 -19.32 3.60
CA PHE A 200 1.61 -20.16 4.78
C PHE A 200 0.30 -20.71 5.37
N THR A 201 -0.84 -20.47 4.76
CA THR A 201 -2.16 -20.89 5.26
C THR A 201 -2.82 -21.81 4.25
N ASP A 202 -3.18 -23.01 4.70
CA ASP A 202 -4.01 -23.94 3.93
C ASP A 202 -5.49 -23.52 3.98
N LEU A 203 -6.27 -23.92 3.00
CA LEU A 203 -7.71 -23.68 2.98
C LEU A 203 -8.53 -24.74 3.74
N VAL A 204 -7.89 -25.73 4.31
CA VAL A 204 -8.53 -26.80 5.09
C VAL A 204 -9.33 -26.26 6.30
N ASP A 205 -8.88 -25.13 6.86
CA ASP A 205 -9.50 -24.48 8.01
C ASP A 205 -10.62 -23.47 7.63
N PHE A 206 -10.98 -23.40 6.33
CA PHE A 206 -12.01 -22.46 5.83
C PHE A 206 -13.29 -23.23 5.44
N ASP A 207 -14.42 -22.72 5.87
CA ASP A 207 -15.72 -23.16 5.40
C ASP A 207 -16.12 -22.38 4.13
N PHE A 208 -16.42 -23.10 3.05
CA PHE A 208 -16.90 -22.50 1.81
C PHE A 208 -18.43 -22.54 1.79
N VAL A 209 -19.05 -21.37 1.85
CA VAL A 209 -20.51 -21.20 1.75
C VAL A 209 -20.82 -20.49 0.45
N TRP A 210 -21.82 -20.99 -0.28
CA TRP A 210 -22.28 -20.39 -1.52
C TRP A 210 -23.81 -20.32 -1.55
N GLU A 211 -24.33 -19.31 -2.19
CA GLU A 211 -25.75 -19.07 -2.39
C GLU A 211 -26.02 -18.82 -3.89
N LEU A 212 -27.15 -19.34 -4.39
CA LEU A 212 -27.64 -19.09 -5.75
C LEU A 212 -28.87 -18.19 -5.70
#